data_57de2ec18fc443649786617358530601
#
_entry.id   57de2ec18fc443649786617358530601
#
_cell.length_a   1.000
_cell.length_b   1.000
_cell.length_c   1.000
_cell.angle_alpha   90.00
_cell.angle_beta   90.00
_cell.angle_gamma   90.00
#
_symmetry.space_group_name_H-M   'P 1'
#
loop_
_entity.id
_entity.type
_entity.pdbx_description
1 polymer ?
#
loop_
_entity_poly.entity_id
_entity_poly.type
_entity_poly.pdbx_seq_one_letter_code
_entity_poly.pdbx_strand_id
1 'polypeptide(L)'
;MENVDKKNIGLPSRYINALYELCDEAKNLKKITQDFEKFIKLVEDNKNLNNILFSPTVGKTNQGKILNDILKKGKADKLTINFCGILCRNGRVNLITKIMREFLNEVARRRGEIVVEVFSPYKLDKKEEDDLKKIILNKTNGKNISLLTHIDSSLLGGLIVKYGSKMIDTSIRTKLNNLELAMKGAN
;
A
#
# COMPACT_ATOMS: atom_id res chain seq x y z
N MET A 1 -25.89 -5.19 -1.56
CA MET A 1 -24.54 -5.35 -0.98
C MET A 1 -23.63 -4.11 -1.17
N GLU A 2 -24.20 -2.95 -1.54
CA GLU A 2 -23.45 -1.73 -1.91
C GLU A 2 -23.30 -0.66 -0.81
N ASN A 3 -23.77 -0.91 0.40
CA ASN A 3 -23.80 0.15 1.45
C ASN A 3 -22.65 0.10 2.48
N VAL A 4 -21.75 -0.88 2.39
CA VAL A 4 -20.66 -1.03 3.37
C VAL A 4 -19.43 -0.21 2.98
N ASP A 5 -19.21 0.05 1.69
CA ASP A 5 -17.99 0.70 1.20
C ASP A 5 -17.99 2.23 1.32
N LYS A 6 -19.15 2.90 1.21
CA LYS A 6 -19.22 4.37 1.30
C LYS A 6 -18.92 4.95 2.68
N LYS A 7 -19.16 4.18 3.75
CA LYS A 7 -18.91 4.63 5.14
C LYS A 7 -17.43 4.53 5.54
N ASN A 8 -16.64 3.75 4.80
CA ASN A 8 -15.21 3.50 5.10
C ASN A 8 -14.22 4.38 4.31
N ILE A 9 -14.66 5.07 3.26
CA ILE A 9 -13.78 5.88 2.40
C ILE A 9 -13.21 7.11 3.11
N GLY A 10 -13.93 7.67 4.10
CA GLY A 10 -13.46 8.84 4.86
C GLY A 10 -12.74 8.54 6.17
N LEU A 11 -12.75 7.27 6.63
CA LEU A 11 -12.17 6.89 7.92
C LEU A 11 -10.64 6.79 7.89
N PRO A 12 -10.00 6.19 6.86
CA PRO A 12 -8.55 6.14 6.76
C PRO A 12 -7.92 7.53 6.76
N SER A 13 -8.47 8.48 6.02
CA SER A 13 -7.94 9.84 5.91
C SER A 13 -7.85 10.58 7.24
N ARG A 14 -8.82 10.40 8.13
CA ARG A 14 -8.81 11.02 9.47
C ARG A 14 -7.69 10.48 10.33
N TYR A 15 -7.48 9.15 10.31
CA TYR A 15 -6.39 8.52 11.04
C TYR A 15 -5.03 8.92 10.48
N ILE A 16 -4.91 9.03 9.17
CA ILE A 16 -3.68 9.39 8.47
C ILE A 16 -3.27 10.82 8.82
N ASN A 17 -4.20 11.77 8.75
CA ASN A 17 -3.91 13.17 9.06
C ASN A 17 -3.51 13.35 10.54
N ALA A 18 -4.29 12.78 11.47
CA ALA A 18 -3.97 12.85 12.88
C ALA A 18 -2.62 12.19 13.21
N LEU A 19 -2.31 11.04 12.59
CA LEU A 19 -1.04 10.38 12.79
C LEU A 19 0.12 11.20 12.21
N TYR A 20 -0.09 11.82 11.04
CA TYR A 20 0.93 12.66 10.42
C TYR A 20 1.28 13.86 11.30
N GLU A 21 0.29 14.57 11.83
CA GLU A 21 0.49 15.70 12.75
C GLU A 21 1.29 15.27 14.00
N LEU A 22 0.90 14.17 14.64
CA LEU A 22 1.63 13.62 15.80
C LEU A 22 3.06 13.21 15.46
N CYS A 23 3.29 12.68 14.25
CA CYS A 23 4.64 12.28 13.82
C CYS A 23 5.52 13.49 13.51
N ASP A 24 4.94 14.56 12.97
CA ASP A 24 5.64 15.80 12.65
C ASP A 24 6.06 16.53 13.92
N GLU A 25 5.14 16.67 14.89
CA GLU A 25 5.42 17.23 16.22
C GLU A 25 6.52 16.46 16.96
N ALA A 26 6.47 15.13 16.91
CA ALA A 26 7.45 14.26 17.57
C ALA A 26 8.77 14.11 16.81
N LYS A 27 8.89 14.64 15.58
CA LYS A 27 10.05 14.49 14.66
C LYS A 27 10.45 13.02 14.40
N ASN A 28 9.51 12.09 14.53
CA ASN A 28 9.73 10.64 14.45
C ASN A 28 9.25 10.03 13.12
N LEU A 29 8.94 10.87 12.13
CA LEU A 29 8.33 10.45 10.86
C LEU A 29 9.12 9.33 10.16
N LYS A 30 10.47 9.43 10.13
CA LYS A 30 11.33 8.40 9.50
C LYS A 30 11.22 7.04 10.20
N LYS A 31 11.16 7.03 11.52
CA LYS A 31 11.10 5.79 12.30
C LYS A 31 9.75 5.11 12.12
N ILE A 32 8.68 5.88 12.14
CA ILE A 32 7.31 5.37 11.96
C ILE A 32 7.10 4.81 10.55
N THR A 33 7.64 5.47 9.51
CA THR A 33 7.62 4.92 8.14
C THR A 33 8.34 3.59 8.05
N GLN A 34 9.52 3.45 8.65
CA GLN A 34 10.25 2.19 8.70
C GLN A 34 9.52 1.09 9.47
N ASP A 35 8.88 1.43 10.59
CA ASP A 35 8.09 0.49 11.38
C ASP A 35 6.89 -0.04 10.56
N PHE A 36 6.22 0.84 9.84
CA PHE A 36 5.09 0.46 8.98
C PHE A 36 5.52 -0.44 7.82
N GLU A 37 6.61 -0.11 7.14
CA GLU A 37 7.17 -0.94 6.07
C GLU A 37 7.53 -2.35 6.57
N LYS A 38 8.20 -2.44 7.73
CA LYS A 38 8.55 -3.71 8.34
C LYS A 38 7.30 -4.52 8.73
N PHE A 39 6.30 -3.84 9.31
CA PHE A 39 5.07 -4.51 9.72
C PHE A 39 4.28 -5.04 8.52
N ILE A 40 4.15 -4.24 7.45
CA ILE A 40 3.46 -4.65 6.22
C ILE A 40 4.15 -5.89 5.64
N LYS A 41 5.48 -5.87 5.48
CA LYS A 41 6.25 -7.02 4.98
C LYS A 41 6.05 -8.26 5.85
N LEU A 42 6.11 -8.10 7.18
CA LEU A 42 5.93 -9.22 8.11
C LEU A 42 4.55 -9.87 7.99
N VAL A 43 3.50 -9.07 7.76
CA VAL A 43 2.13 -9.59 7.54
C VAL A 43 1.99 -10.25 6.17
N GLU A 44 2.64 -9.73 5.14
CA GLU A 44 2.63 -10.30 3.78
C GLU A 44 3.39 -11.63 3.70
N ASP A 45 4.54 -11.70 4.35
CA ASP A 45 5.40 -12.90 4.36
C ASP A 45 4.80 -14.04 5.20
N ASN A 46 3.90 -13.73 6.16
CA ASN A 46 3.33 -14.69 7.10
C ASN A 46 1.83 -14.86 6.94
N LYS A 47 1.40 -15.80 6.08
CA LYS A 47 -0.02 -16.13 5.88
C LYS A 47 -0.76 -16.47 7.18
N ASN A 48 -0.09 -17.18 8.11
CA ASN A 48 -0.68 -17.53 9.39
C ASN A 48 -0.95 -16.30 10.25
N LEU A 49 -0.03 -15.35 10.28
CA LEU A 49 -0.19 -14.09 11.01
C LEU A 49 -1.34 -13.27 10.41
N ASN A 50 -1.40 -13.19 9.09
CA ASN A 50 -2.48 -12.54 8.37
C ASN A 50 -3.83 -13.14 8.76
N ASN A 51 -3.96 -14.47 8.70
CA ASN A 51 -5.20 -15.15 9.07
C ASN A 51 -5.60 -14.91 10.54
N ILE A 52 -4.66 -14.93 11.48
CA ILE A 52 -4.95 -14.70 12.90
C ILE A 52 -5.36 -13.24 13.15
N LEU A 53 -4.66 -12.27 12.57
CA LEU A 53 -4.95 -10.84 12.78
C LEU A 53 -6.29 -10.42 12.19
N PHE A 54 -6.65 -10.98 11.04
CA PHE A 54 -7.87 -10.56 10.31
C PHE A 54 -9.03 -11.52 10.46
N SER A 55 -8.86 -12.63 11.19
CA SER A 55 -9.96 -13.56 11.48
C SER A 55 -10.99 -12.95 12.41
N PRO A 56 -12.27 -12.97 12.06
CA PRO A 56 -13.34 -12.50 12.92
C PRO A 56 -13.56 -13.39 14.17
N THR A 57 -12.99 -14.62 14.15
CA THR A 57 -13.10 -15.58 15.26
C THR A 57 -12.16 -15.24 16.43
N VAL A 58 -11.10 -14.48 16.17
CA VAL A 58 -10.17 -14.04 17.22
C VAL A 58 -10.70 -12.77 17.86
N GLY A 59 -11.01 -12.85 19.17
CA GLY A 59 -11.53 -11.71 19.93
C GLY A 59 -10.58 -10.51 19.90
N LYS A 60 -11.14 -9.29 19.86
CA LYS A 60 -10.40 -8.01 19.76
C LYS A 60 -9.26 -7.87 20.78
N THR A 61 -9.47 -8.38 21.99
CA THR A 61 -8.47 -8.34 23.08
C THR A 61 -7.24 -9.19 22.73
N ASN A 62 -7.45 -10.37 22.15
CA ASN A 62 -6.37 -11.27 21.78
C ASN A 62 -5.62 -10.73 20.53
N GLN A 63 -6.35 -10.21 19.55
CA GLN A 63 -5.75 -9.52 18.41
C GLN A 63 -4.85 -8.36 18.87
N GLY A 64 -5.33 -7.57 19.83
CA GLY A 64 -4.56 -6.45 20.40
C GLY A 64 -3.30 -6.89 21.14
N LYS A 65 -3.36 -7.99 21.91
CA LYS A 65 -2.18 -8.55 22.59
C LYS A 65 -1.13 -9.04 21.60
N ILE A 66 -1.55 -9.85 20.63
CA ILE A 66 -0.66 -10.39 19.59
C ILE A 66 0.04 -9.24 18.84
N LEU A 67 -0.72 -8.25 18.45
CA LEU A 67 -0.20 -7.09 17.71
C LEU A 67 0.80 -6.28 18.54
N ASN A 68 0.49 -6.06 19.83
CA ASN A 68 1.37 -5.37 20.76
C ASN A 68 2.69 -6.14 20.98
N ASP A 69 2.63 -7.46 21.12
CA ASP A 69 3.81 -8.30 21.29
C ASP A 69 4.71 -8.30 20.05
N ILE A 70 4.12 -8.34 18.87
CA ILE A 70 4.85 -8.26 17.60
C ILE A 70 5.55 -6.91 17.48
N LEU A 71 4.85 -5.81 17.72
CA LEU A 71 5.40 -4.47 17.63
C LEU A 71 6.50 -4.22 18.68
N LYS A 72 6.33 -4.72 19.90
CA LYS A 72 7.35 -4.65 20.94
C LYS A 72 8.60 -5.45 20.59
N LYS A 73 8.45 -6.67 20.09
CA LYS A 73 9.58 -7.48 19.61
C LYS A 73 10.31 -6.82 18.44
N GLY A 74 9.57 -6.14 17.57
CA GLY A 74 10.12 -5.35 16.47
C GLY A 74 10.75 -4.03 16.89
N LYS A 75 10.76 -3.68 18.20
CA LYS A 75 11.24 -2.40 18.75
C LYS A 75 10.60 -1.18 18.07
N ALA A 76 9.30 -1.31 17.74
CA ALA A 76 8.53 -0.24 17.12
C ALA A 76 8.39 0.97 18.04
N ASP A 77 8.22 2.14 17.44
CA ASP A 77 8.03 3.38 18.19
C ASP A 77 6.75 3.34 19.05
N LYS A 78 6.75 4.08 20.17
CA LYS A 78 5.59 4.18 21.06
C LYS A 78 4.34 4.68 20.34
N LEU A 79 4.48 5.63 19.41
CA LEU A 79 3.38 6.14 18.61
C LEU A 79 2.78 5.06 17.72
N THR A 80 3.61 4.22 17.08
CA THR A 80 3.17 3.07 16.29
C THR A 80 2.36 2.09 17.14
N ILE A 81 2.85 1.76 18.33
CA ILE A 81 2.17 0.83 19.26
C ILE A 81 0.83 1.40 19.70
N ASN A 82 0.80 2.68 20.11
CA ASN A 82 -0.42 3.36 20.55
C ASN A 82 -1.45 3.45 19.43
N PHE A 83 -1.02 3.79 18.22
CA PHE A 83 -1.88 3.88 17.05
C PHE A 83 -2.54 2.53 16.73
N CYS A 84 -1.76 1.46 16.69
CA CYS A 84 -2.29 0.11 16.49
C CYS A 84 -3.24 -0.31 17.62
N GLY A 85 -2.94 0.06 18.87
CA GLY A 85 -3.81 -0.17 20.02
C GLY A 85 -5.15 0.54 19.89
N ILE A 86 -5.20 1.76 19.37
CA ILE A 86 -6.43 2.50 19.11
C ILE A 86 -7.27 1.79 18.03
N LEU A 87 -6.64 1.35 16.95
CA LEU A 87 -7.33 0.61 15.88
C LEU A 87 -7.91 -0.71 16.37
N CYS A 88 -7.20 -1.43 17.24
CA CYS A 88 -7.70 -2.65 17.88
C CYS A 88 -8.90 -2.38 18.77
N ARG A 89 -8.84 -1.38 19.65
CA ARG A 89 -9.97 -0.99 20.52
C ARG A 89 -11.21 -0.63 19.72
N ASN A 90 -11.02 0.06 18.60
CA ASN A 90 -12.09 0.43 17.69
C ASN A 90 -12.59 -0.73 16.79
N GLY A 91 -12.01 -1.93 16.92
CA GLY A 91 -12.38 -3.10 16.12
C GLY A 91 -12.04 -2.97 14.64
N ARG A 92 -11.00 -2.21 14.31
CA ARG A 92 -10.57 -1.89 12.93
C ARG A 92 -9.24 -2.49 12.59
N VAL A 93 -8.92 -3.65 13.18
CA VAL A 93 -7.65 -4.37 12.91
C VAL A 93 -7.49 -4.73 11.44
N ASN A 94 -8.59 -5.09 10.78
CA ASN A 94 -8.64 -5.40 9.35
C ASN A 94 -8.25 -4.23 8.42
N LEU A 95 -8.26 -2.99 8.92
CA LEU A 95 -7.86 -1.81 8.16
C LEU A 95 -6.43 -1.37 8.43
N ILE A 96 -5.70 -2.01 9.36
CA ILE A 96 -4.35 -1.58 9.78
C ILE A 96 -3.41 -1.51 8.60
N THR A 97 -3.26 -2.59 7.83
CA THR A 97 -2.34 -2.63 6.68
C THR A 97 -2.72 -1.62 5.60
N LYS A 98 -4.03 -1.45 5.36
CA LYS A 98 -4.52 -0.45 4.40
C LYS A 98 -4.17 0.97 4.87
N ILE A 99 -4.45 1.30 6.14
CA ILE A 99 -4.15 2.63 6.70
C ILE A 99 -2.64 2.90 6.70
N MET A 100 -1.82 1.90 7.04
CA MET A 100 -0.36 2.05 7.02
C MET A 100 0.15 2.32 5.60
N ARG A 101 -0.34 1.61 4.58
CA ARG A 101 0.03 1.87 3.18
C ARG A 101 -0.39 3.26 2.72
N GLU A 102 -1.63 3.65 3.00
CA GLU A 102 -2.12 5.00 2.66
C GLU A 102 -1.33 6.10 3.39
N PHE A 103 -0.91 5.84 4.64
CA PHE A 103 -0.02 6.76 5.37
C PHE A 103 1.34 6.91 4.68
N LEU A 104 1.97 5.81 4.26
CA LEU A 104 3.24 5.86 3.51
C LEU A 104 3.09 6.65 2.21
N ASN A 105 1.99 6.46 1.50
CA ASN A 105 1.68 7.22 0.29
C ASN A 105 1.50 8.72 0.58
N GLU A 106 0.82 9.07 1.66
CA GLU A 106 0.62 10.47 2.06
C GLU A 106 1.94 11.14 2.46
N VAL A 107 2.81 10.42 3.18
CA VAL A 107 4.16 10.90 3.51
C VAL A 107 4.99 11.16 2.25
N ALA A 108 4.99 10.23 1.30
CA ALA A 108 5.67 10.38 0.02
C ALA A 108 5.12 11.58 -0.77
N ARG A 109 3.79 11.75 -0.81
CA ARG A 109 3.14 12.87 -1.48
C ARG A 109 3.52 14.21 -0.88
N ARG A 110 3.55 14.33 0.47
CA ARG A 110 3.93 15.57 1.16
C ARG A 110 5.42 15.90 1.01
N ARG A 111 6.26 14.89 0.78
CA ARG A 111 7.67 15.09 0.40
C ARG A 111 7.86 15.50 -1.06
N GLY A 112 6.78 15.66 -1.82
CA GLY A 112 6.84 15.96 -3.25
C GLY A 112 7.28 14.77 -4.10
N GLU A 113 7.27 13.56 -3.55
CA GLU A 113 7.53 12.33 -4.29
C GLU A 113 6.29 11.94 -5.10
N ILE A 114 6.50 11.50 -6.33
CA ILE A 114 5.42 10.92 -7.13
C ILE A 114 5.33 9.44 -6.78
N VAL A 115 4.21 9.06 -6.16
CA VAL A 115 3.92 7.65 -5.92
C VAL A 115 3.47 7.02 -7.22
N VAL A 116 4.18 5.98 -7.63
CA VAL A 116 3.91 5.21 -8.84
C VAL A 116 3.55 3.79 -8.45
N GLU A 117 2.32 3.39 -8.73
CA GLU A 117 1.86 2.01 -8.54
C GLU A 117 2.14 1.20 -9.80
N VAL A 118 2.85 0.09 -9.66
CA VAL A 118 3.18 -0.82 -10.74
C VAL A 118 2.53 -2.17 -10.47
N PHE A 119 1.70 -2.63 -11.40
CA PHE A 119 1.10 -3.97 -11.35
C PHE A 119 1.84 -4.85 -12.35
N SER A 120 2.34 -5.99 -11.89
CA SER A 120 3.05 -6.98 -12.70
C SER A 120 2.59 -8.39 -12.36
N PRO A 121 2.67 -9.36 -13.31
CA PRO A 121 2.30 -10.75 -13.05
C PRO A 121 3.27 -11.47 -12.10
N TYR A 122 4.49 -10.96 -11.95
CA TYR A 122 5.55 -11.51 -11.11
C TYR A 122 6.28 -10.39 -10.35
N LYS A 123 7.08 -10.78 -9.38
CA LYS A 123 7.92 -9.86 -8.60
C LYS A 123 9.01 -9.28 -9.50
N LEU A 124 9.08 -7.96 -9.60
CA LEU A 124 10.10 -7.26 -10.36
C LEU A 124 11.48 -7.41 -9.71
N ASP A 125 12.50 -7.58 -10.55
CA ASP A 125 13.88 -7.53 -10.12
C ASP A 125 14.34 -6.10 -9.89
N LYS A 126 15.42 -5.91 -9.10
CA LYS A 126 15.96 -4.56 -8.81
C LYS A 126 16.34 -3.78 -10.07
N LYS A 127 16.84 -4.48 -11.10
CA LYS A 127 17.17 -3.85 -12.39
C LYS A 127 15.94 -3.32 -13.11
N GLU A 128 14.87 -4.11 -13.14
CA GLU A 128 13.59 -3.75 -13.74
C GLU A 128 12.96 -2.55 -13.00
N GLU A 129 13.02 -2.55 -11.66
CA GLU A 129 12.56 -1.42 -10.84
C GLU A 129 13.35 -0.14 -11.12
N ASP A 130 14.68 -0.22 -11.24
CA ASP A 130 15.53 0.94 -11.50
C ASP A 130 15.34 1.49 -12.92
N ASP A 131 15.15 0.63 -13.91
CA ASP A 131 14.88 1.06 -15.29
C ASP A 131 13.48 1.69 -15.41
N LEU A 132 12.47 1.14 -14.73
CA LEU A 132 11.14 1.76 -14.61
C LEU A 132 11.24 3.14 -13.96
N LYS A 133 11.99 3.29 -12.87
CA LYS A 133 12.24 4.59 -12.23
C LYS A 133 12.82 5.60 -13.21
N LYS A 134 13.85 5.22 -13.98
CA LYS A 134 14.48 6.11 -14.98
C LYS A 134 13.47 6.57 -16.05
N ILE A 135 12.69 5.63 -16.60
CA ILE A 135 11.68 5.92 -17.62
C ILE A 135 10.62 6.91 -17.07
N ILE A 136 10.17 6.70 -15.84
CA ILE A 136 9.14 7.53 -15.22
C ILE A 136 9.72 8.89 -14.81
N LEU A 137 10.97 8.95 -14.31
CA LEU A 137 11.68 10.20 -14.02
C LEU A 137 11.75 11.11 -15.25
N ASN A 138 12.07 10.54 -16.41
CA ASN A 138 12.11 11.30 -17.66
C ASN A 138 10.73 11.86 -18.05
N LYS A 139 9.65 11.16 -17.72
CA LYS A 139 8.27 11.59 -18.00
C LYS A 139 7.69 12.55 -16.96
N THR A 140 8.28 12.64 -15.78
CA THR A 140 7.78 13.42 -14.63
C THR A 140 8.60 14.65 -14.30
N ASN A 141 9.50 15.07 -15.21
CA ASN A 141 10.37 16.24 -15.06
C ASN A 141 11.24 16.21 -13.78
N GLY A 142 11.82 15.05 -13.46
CA GLY A 142 12.86 14.95 -12.44
C GLY A 142 12.39 15.01 -10.98
N LYS A 143 11.11 14.80 -10.70
CA LYS A 143 10.61 14.66 -9.33
C LYS A 143 10.99 13.30 -8.76
N ASN A 144 11.26 13.27 -7.45
CA ASN A 144 11.51 12.01 -6.75
C ASN A 144 10.33 11.05 -6.92
N ILE A 145 10.63 9.75 -7.15
CA ILE A 145 9.64 8.73 -7.42
C ILE A 145 9.72 7.65 -6.34
N SER A 146 8.57 7.32 -5.75
CA SER A 146 8.39 6.15 -4.90
C SER A 146 7.62 5.08 -5.70
N LEU A 147 8.23 3.90 -5.91
CA LEU A 147 7.57 2.77 -6.58
C LEU A 147 6.87 1.89 -5.55
N LEU A 148 5.62 1.58 -5.82
CA LEU A 148 4.84 0.56 -5.12
C LEU A 148 4.52 -0.56 -6.12
N THR A 149 5.13 -1.72 -5.93
CA THR A 149 4.92 -2.88 -6.78
C THR A 149 3.83 -3.78 -6.21
N HIS A 150 2.87 -4.14 -7.05
CA HIS A 150 1.80 -5.08 -6.74
C HIS A 150 1.89 -6.27 -7.69
N ILE A 151 1.78 -7.48 -7.15
CA ILE A 151 1.69 -8.69 -7.97
C ILE A 151 0.22 -8.92 -8.30
N ASP A 152 -0.10 -8.92 -9.58
CA ASP A 152 -1.43 -9.21 -10.09
C ASP A 152 -1.35 -10.41 -11.06
N SER A 153 -1.69 -11.59 -10.56
CA SER A 153 -1.67 -12.84 -11.31
C SER A 153 -2.74 -12.91 -12.42
N SER A 154 -3.66 -11.95 -12.49
CA SER A 154 -4.64 -11.86 -13.58
C SER A 154 -4.02 -11.30 -14.87
N LEU A 155 -2.84 -10.67 -14.77
CA LEU A 155 -2.07 -10.20 -15.91
C LEU A 155 -1.34 -11.37 -16.57
N LEU A 156 -1.60 -11.59 -17.86
CA LEU A 156 -0.89 -12.59 -18.68
C LEU A 156 0.57 -12.20 -18.95
N GLY A 157 0.89 -10.90 -18.85
CA GLY A 157 2.20 -10.33 -19.09
C GLY A 157 2.12 -8.83 -19.35
N GLY A 158 3.29 -8.16 -19.34
CA GLY A 158 3.37 -6.70 -19.40
C GLY A 158 3.18 -6.05 -18.03
N LEU A 159 3.02 -4.74 -18.02
CA LEU A 159 2.93 -3.91 -16.80
C LEU A 159 1.79 -2.91 -16.93
N ILE A 160 1.13 -2.63 -15.80
CA ILE A 160 0.23 -1.50 -15.65
C ILE A 160 0.88 -0.53 -14.66
N VAL A 161 1.11 0.70 -15.11
CA VAL A 161 1.75 1.75 -14.31
C VAL A 161 0.74 2.87 -14.07
N LYS A 162 0.46 3.17 -12.81
CA LYS A 162 -0.43 4.26 -12.39
C LYS A 162 0.37 5.32 -11.64
N TYR A 163 0.26 6.58 -12.05
CA TYR A 163 0.87 7.71 -11.34
C TYR A 163 -0.01 8.94 -11.43
N GLY A 164 -0.42 9.46 -10.29
CA GLY A 164 -1.42 10.53 -10.22
C GLY A 164 -2.73 10.12 -10.89
N SER A 165 -3.20 10.91 -11.86
CA SER A 165 -4.39 10.62 -12.66
C SER A 165 -4.08 9.89 -13.98
N LYS A 166 -2.81 9.55 -14.23
CA LYS A 166 -2.39 8.90 -15.48
C LYS A 166 -2.20 7.40 -15.25
N MET A 167 -2.63 6.60 -16.23
CA MET A 167 -2.42 5.17 -16.28
C MET A 167 -1.79 4.80 -17.62
N ILE A 168 -0.73 4.02 -17.56
CA ILE A 168 -0.08 3.43 -18.74
C ILE A 168 -0.26 1.93 -18.63
N ASP A 169 -1.01 1.36 -19.53
CA ASP A 169 -1.26 -0.07 -19.62
C ASP A 169 -0.49 -0.63 -20.83
N THR A 170 0.52 -1.45 -20.54
CA THR A 170 1.30 -2.18 -21.55
C THR A 170 1.02 -3.68 -21.50
N SER A 171 -0.07 -4.10 -20.84
CA SER A 171 -0.42 -5.50 -20.69
C SER A 171 -0.68 -6.17 -22.03
N ILE A 172 -0.32 -7.44 -22.13
CA ILE A 172 -0.59 -8.27 -23.33
C ILE A 172 -2.09 -8.36 -23.56
N ARG A 173 -2.89 -8.41 -22.52
CA ARG A 173 -4.36 -8.46 -22.60
C ARG A 173 -4.93 -7.26 -23.36
N THR A 174 -4.49 -6.05 -23.00
CA THR A 174 -4.93 -4.82 -23.66
C THR A 174 -4.45 -4.78 -25.12
N LYS A 175 -3.22 -5.24 -25.39
CA LYS A 175 -2.71 -5.33 -26.76
C LYS A 175 -3.54 -6.30 -27.62
N LEU A 176 -3.90 -7.46 -27.08
CA LEU A 176 -4.74 -8.44 -27.78
C LEU A 176 -6.16 -7.90 -28.04
N ASN A 177 -6.77 -7.27 -27.03
CA ASN A 177 -8.09 -6.65 -27.20
C ASN A 177 -8.08 -5.55 -28.28
N ASN A 178 -7.04 -4.73 -28.29
CA ASN A 178 -6.91 -3.68 -29.32
C ASN A 178 -6.72 -4.26 -30.72
N LEU A 179 -5.97 -5.36 -30.86
CA LEU A 179 -5.85 -6.09 -32.13
C LEU A 179 -7.19 -6.68 -32.59
N GLU A 180 -7.91 -7.30 -31.66
CA GLU A 180 -9.25 -7.85 -31.95
C GLU A 180 -10.23 -6.77 -32.42
N LEU A 181 -10.24 -5.61 -31.76
CA LEU A 181 -11.05 -4.46 -32.15
C LEU A 181 -10.64 -3.92 -33.52
N ALA A 182 -9.33 -3.82 -33.80
CA ALA A 182 -8.85 -3.38 -35.10
C ALA A 182 -9.23 -4.35 -36.22
N MET A 183 -9.21 -5.65 -35.96
CA MET A 183 -9.64 -6.68 -36.93
C MET A 183 -11.15 -6.67 -37.16
N LYS A 184 -11.96 -6.40 -36.10
CA LYS A 184 -13.43 -6.30 -36.23
C LYS A 184 -13.90 -5.00 -36.89
N GLY A 185 -13.11 -3.92 -36.78
CA GLY A 185 -13.41 -2.62 -37.41
C GLY A 185 -12.90 -2.47 -38.84
N ALA A 186 -12.23 -3.48 -39.37
CA ALA A 186 -11.71 -3.50 -40.75
C ALA A 186 -12.67 -4.22 -41.77
N ASN A 187 -13.94 -4.47 -41.36
CA ASN A 187 -14.99 -4.96 -42.23
C ASN A 187 -15.97 -3.85 -42.59
#